data_69d483eeae100627b25ca6cf5f7dbf57
#
_entry.id   69d483eeae100627b25ca6cf5f7dbf57
#
_cell.length_a   1.000
_cell.length_b   1.000
_cell.length_c   1.000
_cell.angle_alpha   90.00
_cell.angle_beta   90.00
_cell.angle_gamma   90.00
#
_symmetry.space_group_name_H-M   'P 1'
#
loop_
_entity.id
_entity.type
_entity.pdbx_description
1 polymer ?
#
loop_
_entity_poly.entity_id
_entity_poly.type
_entity_poly.pdbx_seq_one_letter_code
_entity_poly.pdbx_strand_id
1 'polypeptide(L)'
;MVEIRLIDEAHKGDILLKNDPFPLYGQMIPNYVDEKWGYRIEKFPAEQCSEMCFPDEPYDYDEMAQCTFFVGAYQDGVCVGLAILERGFFKYLYISDLKVAASCRKLGIGKLLIEKCMEIARINQMQGVSLQVQDNNLAACLFYLKVGFRIGGLDTEGYKGTSQEGKADISMYRDV
;
A
#
# COMPACT_ATOMS: atom_id res chain seq x y z
N MET A 1 -12.85 16.41 10.75
CA MET A 1 -12.13 15.32 11.50
C MET A 1 -12.18 14.08 10.62
N VAL A 2 -11.07 13.30 10.53
CA VAL A 2 -11.06 12.06 9.74
C VAL A 2 -11.48 10.89 10.63
N GLU A 3 -12.47 10.12 10.20
CA GLU A 3 -12.93 8.90 10.85
C GLU A 3 -12.36 7.68 10.10
N ILE A 4 -11.80 6.70 10.84
CA ILE A 4 -11.31 5.45 10.28
C ILE A 4 -12.18 4.30 10.77
N ARG A 5 -12.83 3.58 9.84
CA ARG A 5 -13.72 2.47 10.18
C ARG A 5 -13.69 1.37 9.13
N LEU A 6 -14.21 0.20 9.49
CA LEU A 6 -14.47 -0.84 8.50
C LEU A 6 -15.59 -0.39 7.56
N ILE A 7 -15.45 -0.73 6.29
CA ILE A 7 -16.49 -0.56 5.29
C ILE A 7 -17.44 -1.75 5.41
N ASP A 8 -18.72 -1.47 5.63
CA ASP A 8 -19.78 -2.45 5.76
C ASP A 8 -20.65 -2.54 4.49
N GLU A 9 -21.63 -3.41 4.52
CA GLU A 9 -22.59 -3.62 3.43
C GLU A 9 -23.27 -2.31 2.98
N ALA A 10 -23.61 -1.42 3.92
CA ALA A 10 -24.28 -0.15 3.60
C ALA A 10 -23.36 0.83 2.84
N HIS A 11 -22.05 0.64 2.93
CA HIS A 11 -21.02 1.48 2.33
C HIS A 11 -20.17 0.74 1.29
N LYS A 12 -20.60 -0.42 0.84
CA LYS A 12 -19.80 -1.32 -0.03
C LYS A 12 -19.29 -0.66 -1.32
N GLY A 13 -19.96 0.38 -1.82
CA GLY A 13 -19.48 1.15 -2.97
C GLY A 13 -18.18 1.90 -2.74
N ASP A 14 -17.81 2.15 -1.48
CA ASP A 14 -16.60 2.91 -1.12
C ASP A 14 -15.31 2.14 -1.39
N ILE A 15 -15.37 0.80 -1.56
CA ILE A 15 -14.21 -0.01 -1.97
C ILE A 15 -13.75 0.31 -3.40
N LEU A 16 -14.61 0.96 -4.21
CA LEU A 16 -14.31 1.40 -5.56
C LEU A 16 -13.70 2.82 -5.61
N LEU A 17 -13.09 3.28 -4.50
CA LEU A 17 -12.34 4.52 -4.50
C LEU A 17 -11.30 4.49 -5.63
N LYS A 18 -11.36 5.50 -6.51
CA LYS A 18 -10.50 5.56 -7.69
C LYS A 18 -9.04 5.80 -7.34
N ASN A 19 -8.18 5.31 -8.21
CA ASN A 19 -6.76 5.61 -8.15
C ASN A 19 -6.49 7.03 -8.67
N ASP A 20 -5.64 7.73 -7.96
CA ASP A 20 -5.13 9.05 -8.35
C ASP A 20 -3.66 8.96 -8.79
N PRO A 21 -3.21 9.76 -9.74
CA PRO A 21 -1.82 9.79 -10.16
C PRO A 21 -0.85 10.03 -9.01
N PHE A 22 0.36 9.50 -9.15
CA PHE A 22 1.48 9.71 -8.25
C PHE A 22 2.76 10.03 -9.03
N PRO A 23 3.67 10.84 -8.45
CA PRO A 23 4.87 11.27 -9.15
C PRO A 23 5.93 10.16 -9.21
N LEU A 24 6.55 10.01 -10.38
CA LEU A 24 7.75 9.21 -10.63
C LEU A 24 8.95 10.15 -10.69
N TYR A 25 9.76 10.20 -9.64
CA TYR A 25 10.91 11.11 -9.52
C TYR A 25 12.17 10.41 -9.01
N GLY A 26 12.14 9.10 -8.93
CA GLY A 26 13.25 8.28 -8.49
C GLY A 26 12.80 6.87 -8.16
N GLN A 27 13.75 6.06 -7.74
CA GLN A 27 13.51 4.69 -7.33
C GLN A 27 14.30 4.34 -6.05
N MET A 28 13.78 3.37 -5.32
CA MET A 28 14.46 2.75 -4.19
C MET A 28 15.13 1.47 -4.69
N ILE A 29 16.41 1.32 -4.42
CA ILE A 29 17.18 0.14 -4.81
C ILE A 29 17.59 -0.60 -3.54
N PRO A 30 16.86 -1.64 -3.13
CA PRO A 30 17.22 -2.46 -1.99
C PRO A 30 18.52 -3.23 -2.23
N ASN A 31 19.22 -3.53 -1.15
CA ASN A 31 20.37 -4.44 -1.13
C ASN A 31 20.35 -5.29 0.13
N TYR A 32 20.87 -6.50 0.05
CA TYR A 32 20.98 -7.42 1.17
C TYR A 32 22.45 -7.79 1.35
N VAL A 33 23.05 -7.26 2.42
CA VAL A 33 24.49 -7.44 2.71
C VAL A 33 24.64 -7.77 4.19
N ASP A 34 25.49 -8.75 4.51
CA ASP A 34 25.73 -9.21 5.87
C ASP A 34 24.44 -9.51 6.66
N GLU A 35 23.51 -10.22 5.99
CA GLU A 35 22.20 -10.62 6.54
C GLU A 35 21.29 -9.43 6.92
N LYS A 36 21.53 -8.26 6.34
CA LYS A 36 20.74 -7.05 6.59
C LYS A 36 20.28 -6.40 5.31
N TRP A 37 19.02 -5.98 5.33
CA TRP A 37 18.46 -5.15 4.27
C TRP A 37 18.93 -3.69 4.45
N GLY A 38 19.44 -3.13 3.37
CA GLY A 38 19.68 -1.72 3.18
C GLY A 38 19.01 -1.23 1.89
N TYR A 39 19.16 0.03 1.57
CA TYR A 39 18.71 0.58 0.30
C TYR A 39 19.51 1.83 -0.06
N ARG A 40 19.53 2.16 -1.35
CA ARG A 40 19.92 3.47 -1.86
C ARG A 40 18.76 4.09 -2.63
N ILE A 41 18.76 5.41 -2.74
CA ILE A 41 17.79 6.16 -3.52
C ILE A 41 18.50 6.67 -4.76
N GLU A 42 17.90 6.42 -5.92
CA GLU A 42 18.32 6.99 -7.18
C GLU A 42 17.23 7.95 -7.67
N LYS A 43 17.57 9.24 -7.72
CA LYS A 43 16.64 10.26 -8.22
C LYS A 43 16.74 10.34 -9.74
N PHE A 44 15.59 10.49 -10.39
CA PHE A 44 15.56 10.69 -11.84
C PHE A 44 15.94 12.13 -12.18
N PRO A 45 16.66 12.34 -13.31
CA PRO A 45 16.81 13.66 -13.90
C PRO A 45 15.45 14.30 -14.18
N ALA A 46 15.38 15.62 -14.15
CA ALA A 46 14.10 16.35 -14.28
C ALA A 46 13.30 15.98 -15.54
N GLU A 47 14.00 15.72 -16.64
CA GLU A 47 13.42 15.29 -17.91
C GLU A 47 12.84 13.88 -17.92
N GLN A 48 13.20 13.05 -16.94
CA GLN A 48 12.66 11.69 -16.76
C GLN A 48 11.58 11.62 -15.69
N CYS A 49 11.36 12.71 -14.96
CA CYS A 49 10.26 12.79 -14.01
C CYS A 49 8.92 12.79 -14.76
N SER A 50 7.97 12.03 -14.26
CA SER A 50 6.64 11.86 -14.86
C SER A 50 5.60 11.55 -13.79
N GLU A 51 4.39 11.24 -14.20
CA GLU A 51 3.33 10.73 -13.33
C GLU A 51 2.87 9.36 -13.82
N MET A 52 2.42 8.54 -12.91
CA MET A 52 1.81 7.23 -13.18
C MET A 52 0.51 7.11 -12.39
N CYS A 53 -0.48 6.47 -12.97
CA CYS A 53 -1.71 6.09 -12.30
C CYS A 53 -1.93 4.59 -12.53
N PHE A 54 -2.22 3.83 -11.46
CA PHE A 54 -2.67 2.46 -11.62
C PHE A 54 -4.08 2.44 -12.20
N PRO A 55 -4.46 1.42 -12.98
CA PRO A 55 -5.86 1.24 -13.38
C PRO A 55 -6.73 1.02 -12.14
N ASP A 56 -8.00 1.45 -12.21
CA ASP A 56 -8.97 1.15 -11.16
C ASP A 56 -9.26 -0.36 -11.13
N GLU A 57 -9.30 -0.93 -9.93
CA GLU A 57 -9.58 -2.35 -9.73
C GLU A 57 -11.09 -2.59 -9.66
N PRO A 58 -11.60 -3.64 -10.31
CA PRO A 58 -13.03 -3.99 -10.29
C PRO A 58 -13.36 -4.83 -9.04
N TYR A 59 -13.14 -4.30 -7.85
CA TYR A 59 -13.44 -5.03 -6.61
C TYR A 59 -14.93 -5.32 -6.47
N ASP A 60 -15.25 -6.54 -6.06
CA ASP A 60 -16.61 -6.97 -5.69
C ASP A 60 -16.66 -7.25 -4.18
N TYR A 61 -17.40 -6.42 -3.47
CA TYR A 61 -17.53 -6.53 -2.02
C TYR A 61 -18.14 -7.88 -1.61
N ASP A 62 -19.18 -8.33 -2.30
CA ASP A 62 -19.94 -9.51 -1.92
C ASP A 62 -19.11 -10.79 -2.10
N GLU A 63 -18.22 -10.81 -3.10
CA GLU A 63 -17.30 -11.92 -3.32
C GLU A 63 -16.13 -11.91 -2.32
N MET A 64 -15.63 -10.73 -1.96
CA MET A 64 -14.40 -10.57 -1.18
C MET A 64 -14.62 -10.54 0.35
N ALA A 65 -15.79 -10.08 0.83
CA ALA A 65 -16.03 -9.75 2.24
C ALA A 65 -15.82 -10.92 3.23
N GLN A 66 -15.89 -12.17 2.77
CA GLN A 66 -15.68 -13.34 3.63
C GLN A 66 -14.23 -13.52 4.11
N CYS A 67 -13.26 -13.04 3.33
CA CYS A 67 -11.82 -13.25 3.58
C CYS A 67 -11.02 -11.94 3.64
N THR A 68 -11.67 -10.79 3.49
CA THR A 68 -11.04 -9.49 3.29
C THR A 68 -11.57 -8.47 4.30
N PHE A 69 -10.71 -7.62 4.81
CA PHE A 69 -11.10 -6.46 5.61
C PHE A 69 -10.96 -5.21 4.75
N PHE A 70 -12.01 -4.44 4.65
CA PHE A 70 -12.02 -3.14 3.98
C PHE A 70 -12.03 -2.03 5.02
N VAL A 71 -11.03 -1.16 4.98
CA VAL A 71 -10.89 -0.03 5.91
C VAL A 71 -11.02 1.27 5.14
N GLY A 72 -12.03 2.05 5.48
CA GLY A 72 -12.27 3.38 4.91
C GLY A 72 -11.78 4.50 5.82
N ALA A 73 -11.25 5.56 5.22
CA ALA A 73 -11.02 6.85 5.86
C ALA A 73 -12.06 7.84 5.36
N TYR A 74 -12.81 8.43 6.27
CA TYR A 74 -13.94 9.31 5.94
C TYR A 74 -13.68 10.73 6.42
N GLN A 75 -13.92 11.68 5.56
CA GLN A 75 -13.92 13.11 5.89
C GLN A 75 -15.28 13.70 5.48
N ASP A 76 -15.99 14.28 6.46
CA ASP A 76 -17.32 14.85 6.26
C ASP A 76 -18.31 13.87 5.57
N GLY A 77 -18.21 12.58 5.93
CA GLY A 77 -19.04 11.50 5.40
C GLY A 77 -18.61 10.93 4.04
N VAL A 78 -17.57 11.49 3.42
CA VAL A 78 -17.04 11.02 2.13
C VAL A 78 -15.82 10.13 2.34
N CYS A 79 -15.77 8.99 1.67
CA CYS A 79 -14.60 8.11 1.68
C CYS A 79 -13.46 8.78 0.88
N VAL A 80 -12.34 9.07 1.58
CA VAL A 80 -11.16 9.74 1.00
C VAL A 80 -9.90 8.88 1.09
N GLY A 81 -10.02 7.68 1.62
CA GLY A 81 -8.93 6.72 1.69
C GLY A 81 -9.43 5.31 1.93
N LEU A 82 -8.70 4.34 1.40
CA LEU A 82 -9.03 2.93 1.43
C LEU A 82 -7.78 2.12 1.77
N ALA A 83 -7.94 1.08 2.60
CA ALA A 83 -7.00 -0.01 2.70
C ALA A 83 -7.76 -1.33 2.61
N ILE A 84 -7.23 -2.27 1.83
CA ILE A 84 -7.76 -3.62 1.69
C ILE A 84 -6.75 -4.59 2.26
N LEU A 85 -7.20 -5.45 3.22
CA LEU A 85 -6.37 -6.44 3.85
C LEU A 85 -6.93 -7.83 3.56
N GLU A 86 -6.06 -8.70 3.11
CA GLU A 86 -6.36 -10.10 2.83
C GLU A 86 -5.57 -11.02 3.76
N ARG A 87 -6.07 -12.23 3.95
CA ARG A 87 -5.28 -13.26 4.62
C ARG A 87 -4.16 -13.70 3.69
N GLY A 88 -2.94 -13.32 4.04
CA GLY A 88 -1.73 -13.75 3.34
C GLY A 88 -1.44 -15.24 3.56
N PHE A 89 -0.48 -15.77 2.82
CA PHE A 89 -0.04 -17.16 2.92
C PHE A 89 0.66 -17.46 4.26
N PHE A 90 1.26 -16.43 4.90
CA PHE A 90 1.98 -16.53 6.16
C PHE A 90 1.20 -15.87 7.32
N LYS A 91 1.87 -15.65 8.43
CA LYS A 91 1.33 -15.03 9.64
C LYS A 91 1.22 -13.48 9.56
N TYR A 92 1.13 -12.91 8.36
CA TYR A 92 0.89 -11.49 8.12
C TYR A 92 -0.41 -11.31 7.34
N LEU A 93 -1.20 -10.30 7.70
CA LEU A 93 -2.25 -9.82 6.80
C LEU A 93 -1.58 -9.05 5.66
N TYR A 94 -1.98 -9.33 4.45
CA TYR A 94 -1.46 -8.67 3.27
C TYR A 94 -2.31 -7.44 2.94
N ILE A 95 -1.69 -6.28 2.88
CA ILE A 95 -2.33 -5.05 2.40
C ILE A 95 -2.22 -5.08 0.88
N SER A 96 -3.31 -5.48 0.22
CA SER A 96 -3.36 -5.59 -1.25
C SER A 96 -3.60 -4.23 -1.91
N ASP A 97 -4.22 -3.30 -1.20
CA ASP A 97 -4.42 -1.92 -1.67
C ASP A 97 -4.32 -0.93 -0.51
N LEU A 98 -3.68 0.20 -0.75
CA LEU A 98 -3.66 1.36 0.14
C LEU A 98 -3.65 2.63 -0.69
N LYS A 99 -4.74 3.35 -0.67
CA LYS A 99 -4.87 4.60 -1.41
C LYS A 99 -5.50 5.73 -0.59
N VAL A 100 -5.12 6.95 -0.90
CA VAL A 100 -5.69 8.18 -0.36
C VAL A 100 -5.90 9.15 -1.50
N ALA A 101 -7.09 9.73 -1.58
CA ALA A 101 -7.44 10.72 -2.59
C ALA A 101 -6.37 11.83 -2.65
N ALA A 102 -5.97 12.26 -3.85
CA ALA A 102 -4.85 13.19 -4.05
C ALA A 102 -4.99 14.49 -3.24
N SER A 103 -6.23 15.02 -3.16
CA SER A 103 -6.55 16.22 -2.38
C SER A 103 -6.37 16.06 -0.86
N CYS A 104 -6.36 14.81 -0.38
CA CYS A 104 -6.27 14.45 1.04
C CYS A 104 -4.92 13.83 1.43
N ARG A 105 -3.95 13.77 0.50
CA ARG A 105 -2.60 13.27 0.77
C ARG A 105 -1.83 14.24 1.68
N LYS A 106 -0.81 13.72 2.38
CA LYS A 106 0.06 14.47 3.32
C LYS A 106 -0.65 14.98 4.58
N LEU A 107 -1.92 14.65 4.79
CA LEU A 107 -2.70 14.97 5.99
C LEU A 107 -2.65 13.86 7.07
N GLY A 108 -1.79 12.86 6.91
CA GLY A 108 -1.63 11.76 7.87
C GLY A 108 -2.63 10.60 7.70
N ILE A 109 -3.56 10.68 6.75
CA ILE A 109 -4.62 9.68 6.55
C ILE A 109 -4.05 8.28 6.27
N GLY A 110 -3.04 8.17 5.42
CA GLY A 110 -2.38 6.88 5.16
C GLY A 110 -1.80 6.25 6.42
N LYS A 111 -1.24 7.04 7.34
CA LYS A 111 -0.77 6.54 8.63
C LYS A 111 -1.93 6.01 9.48
N LEU A 112 -3.05 6.72 9.54
CA LEU A 112 -4.24 6.29 10.30
C LEU A 112 -4.81 4.98 9.74
N LEU A 113 -4.85 4.82 8.41
CA LEU A 113 -5.24 3.56 7.77
C LEU A 113 -4.30 2.41 8.18
N ILE A 114 -2.97 2.61 8.12
CA ILE A 114 -2.00 1.60 8.55
C ILE A 114 -2.17 1.23 10.03
N GLU A 115 -2.39 2.19 10.93
CA GLU A 115 -2.63 1.90 12.35
C GLU A 115 -3.90 1.04 12.54
N LYS A 116 -4.95 1.28 11.77
CA LYS A 116 -6.14 0.42 11.78
C LYS A 116 -5.85 -0.97 11.23
N CYS A 117 -5.04 -1.08 10.19
CA CYS A 117 -4.58 -2.38 9.69
C CYS A 117 -3.81 -3.17 10.77
N MET A 118 -2.95 -2.49 11.52
CA MET A 118 -2.20 -3.09 12.64
C MET A 118 -3.13 -3.55 13.77
N GLU A 119 -4.17 -2.77 14.10
CA GLU A 119 -5.19 -3.16 15.07
C GLU A 119 -5.91 -4.45 14.63
N ILE A 120 -6.33 -4.51 13.35
CA ILE A 120 -6.98 -5.70 12.78
C ILE A 120 -6.05 -6.92 12.84
N ALA A 121 -4.77 -6.75 12.48
CA ALA A 121 -3.78 -7.83 12.56
C ALA A 121 -3.64 -8.36 13.99
N ARG A 122 -3.57 -7.46 14.99
CA ARG A 122 -3.47 -7.85 16.42
C ARG A 122 -4.71 -8.62 16.89
N ILE A 123 -5.91 -8.14 16.57
CA ILE A 123 -7.17 -8.81 16.93
C ILE A 123 -7.25 -10.21 16.31
N ASN A 124 -6.74 -10.36 15.07
CA ASN A 124 -6.72 -11.65 14.37
C ASN A 124 -5.51 -12.54 14.71
N GLN A 125 -4.72 -12.20 15.75
CA GLN A 125 -3.54 -12.96 16.20
C GLN A 125 -2.52 -13.20 15.08
N MET A 126 -2.38 -12.21 14.19
CA MET A 126 -1.37 -12.20 13.16
C MET A 126 -0.07 -11.56 13.68
N GLN A 127 1.06 -11.90 13.07
CA GLN A 127 2.37 -11.34 13.40
C GLN A 127 2.46 -9.84 13.07
N GLY A 128 1.66 -9.40 12.08
CA GLY A 128 1.66 -8.03 11.63
C GLY A 128 0.99 -7.89 10.27
N VAL A 129 1.42 -6.89 9.52
CA VAL A 129 0.97 -6.63 8.16
C VAL A 129 2.15 -6.67 7.19
N SER A 130 1.89 -7.07 5.95
CA SER A 130 2.85 -7.06 4.84
C SER A 130 2.23 -6.41 3.61
N LEU A 131 3.08 -5.96 2.70
CA LEU A 131 2.67 -5.41 1.40
C LEU A 131 3.80 -5.56 0.38
N GLN A 132 3.47 -5.30 -0.88
CA GLN A 132 4.42 -5.09 -1.94
C GLN A 132 4.30 -3.66 -2.48
N VAL A 133 5.42 -3.06 -2.84
CA VAL A 133 5.47 -1.72 -3.43
C VAL A 133 6.48 -1.70 -4.56
N GLN A 134 6.09 -1.11 -5.70
CA GLN A 134 7.02 -0.94 -6.84
C GLN A 134 8.19 -0.04 -6.45
N ASP A 135 9.38 -0.41 -6.84
CA ASP A 135 10.64 0.29 -6.55
C ASP A 135 10.65 1.75 -7.03
N ASN A 136 9.97 2.04 -8.15
CA ASN A 136 9.85 3.37 -8.73
C ASN A 136 8.74 4.23 -8.10
N ASN A 137 7.88 3.66 -7.24
CA ASN A 137 6.99 4.46 -6.41
C ASN A 137 7.73 4.92 -5.14
N LEU A 138 8.76 5.74 -5.36
CA LEU A 138 9.65 6.18 -4.28
C LEU A 138 8.89 6.86 -3.14
N ALA A 139 7.83 7.61 -3.44
CA ALA A 139 7.01 8.26 -2.43
C ALA A 139 6.35 7.25 -1.49
N ALA A 140 5.80 6.16 -2.03
CA ALA A 140 5.20 5.09 -1.23
C ALA A 140 6.26 4.30 -0.46
N CYS A 141 7.40 3.96 -1.07
CA CYS A 141 8.52 3.29 -0.40
C CYS A 141 8.97 4.06 0.86
N LEU A 142 9.19 5.37 0.71
CA LEU A 142 9.59 6.23 1.82
C LEU A 142 8.50 6.39 2.87
N PHE A 143 7.24 6.45 2.45
CA PHE A 143 6.10 6.49 3.35
C PHE A 143 6.05 5.24 4.23
N TYR A 144 6.16 4.04 3.65
CA TYR A 144 6.10 2.79 4.41
C TYR A 144 7.26 2.67 5.40
N LEU A 145 8.47 3.02 5.02
CA LEU A 145 9.61 3.08 5.97
C LEU A 145 9.32 4.05 7.13
N LYS A 146 8.79 5.23 6.82
CA LYS A 146 8.45 6.26 7.83
C LYS A 146 7.38 5.79 8.82
N VAL A 147 6.44 4.96 8.38
CA VAL A 147 5.39 4.41 9.27
C VAL A 147 5.77 3.06 9.87
N GLY A 148 7.04 2.69 9.83
CA GLY A 148 7.61 1.58 10.58
C GLY A 148 7.68 0.23 9.86
N PHE A 149 7.48 0.20 8.54
CA PHE A 149 7.77 -1.00 7.77
C PHE A 149 9.28 -1.18 7.59
N ARG A 150 9.69 -2.42 7.44
CA ARG A 150 11.04 -2.82 7.06
C ARG A 150 11.02 -3.59 5.74
N ILE A 151 12.09 -3.51 4.98
CA ILE A 151 12.28 -4.33 3.78
C ILE A 151 12.49 -5.78 4.23
N GLY A 152 11.84 -6.72 3.55
CA GLY A 152 11.97 -8.14 3.81
C GLY A 152 12.15 -8.99 2.54
N GLY A 153 12.10 -8.38 1.36
CA GLY A 153 12.31 -9.07 0.09
C GLY A 153 12.33 -8.13 -1.10
N LEU A 154 12.83 -8.65 -2.22
CA LEU A 154 12.87 -7.98 -3.52
C LEU A 154 12.53 -9.01 -4.60
N ASP A 155 11.52 -8.74 -5.40
CA ASP A 155 11.16 -9.51 -6.59
C ASP A 155 11.52 -8.69 -7.84
N THR A 156 12.47 -9.20 -8.63
CA THR A 156 12.92 -8.60 -9.90
C THR A 156 12.33 -9.30 -11.12
N GLU A 157 11.54 -10.34 -10.92
CA GLU A 157 11.07 -11.23 -11.98
C GLU A 157 9.58 -11.03 -12.31
N GLY A 158 8.77 -10.57 -11.33
CA GLY A 158 7.32 -10.55 -11.44
C GLY A 158 6.77 -9.73 -12.62
N TYR A 159 7.52 -8.75 -13.09
CA TYR A 159 7.09 -7.88 -14.22
C TYR A 159 7.60 -8.31 -15.59
N LYS A 160 8.39 -9.40 -15.70
CA LYS A 160 8.89 -9.87 -16.99
C LYS A 160 7.76 -10.19 -17.97
N GLY A 161 7.89 -9.70 -19.19
CA GLY A 161 6.89 -9.90 -20.25
C GLY A 161 5.62 -9.07 -20.08
N THR A 162 5.59 -8.11 -19.16
CA THR A 162 4.48 -7.16 -18.96
C THR A 162 4.87 -5.76 -19.42
N SER A 163 3.90 -4.84 -19.50
CA SER A 163 4.15 -3.42 -19.74
C SER A 163 4.94 -2.73 -18.61
N GLN A 164 5.15 -3.41 -17.49
CA GLN A 164 5.89 -2.94 -16.32
C GLN A 164 7.31 -3.53 -16.26
N GLU A 165 7.76 -4.24 -17.30
CA GLU A 165 9.09 -4.87 -17.34
C GLU A 165 10.20 -3.87 -16.99
N GLY A 166 11.19 -4.34 -16.21
CA GLY A 166 12.28 -3.51 -15.68
C GLY A 166 12.03 -2.88 -14.31
N LYS A 167 10.82 -3.04 -13.75
CA LYS A 167 10.50 -2.67 -12.37
C LYS A 167 10.67 -3.88 -11.44
N ALA A 168 10.76 -3.59 -10.15
CA ALA A 168 10.82 -4.60 -9.11
C ALA A 168 9.79 -4.32 -8.01
N ASP A 169 9.34 -5.37 -7.32
CA ASP A 169 8.50 -5.24 -6.14
C ASP A 169 9.34 -5.44 -4.86
N ILE A 170 9.20 -4.50 -3.97
CA ILE A 170 9.81 -4.54 -2.64
C ILE A 170 8.78 -5.08 -1.66
N SER A 171 9.03 -6.25 -1.07
CA SER A 171 8.21 -6.78 0.00
C SER A 171 8.55 -6.09 1.32
N MET A 172 7.55 -5.53 1.97
CA MET A 172 7.71 -4.81 3.24
C MET A 172 6.83 -5.40 4.33
N TYR A 173 7.30 -5.36 5.57
CA TYR A 173 6.68 -5.97 6.74
C TYR A 173 6.68 -5.02 7.93
N ARG A 174 5.61 -5.05 8.73
CA ARG A 174 5.54 -4.35 10.01
C ARG A 174 4.89 -5.27 11.04
N ASP A 175 5.59 -5.55 12.15
CA ASP A 175 5.09 -6.38 13.25
C ASP A 175 4.17 -5.57 14.20
N VAL A 176 3.21 -6.25 14.86
CA VAL A 176 2.27 -5.65 15.83
C VAL A 176 2.91 -5.41 17.20
#